data_bad66941e27bc430603475b8873ecba4
#
_entry.id   bad66941e27bc430603475b8873ecba4
#
_cell.length_a   1.000
_cell.length_b   1.000
_cell.length_c   1.000
_cell.angle_alpha   90.00
_cell.angle_beta   90.00
_cell.angle_gamma   90.00
#
_symmetry.space_group_name_H-M   'P 1'
#
loop_
_entity.id
_entity.type
_entity.pdbx_description
1 polymer ?
#
loop_
_entity_poly.entity_id
_entity_poly.type
_entity_poly.pdbx_seq_one_letter_code
_entity_poly.pdbx_strand_id
1 'polypeptide(L)'
;MSKEFFPPRPDARPLIYAYEDTHPQYQGLLKIGYTTVDVQSRVAQQYPVLRPGELPYRIHLEEAAMRNDGTVFTDHEVHRFLRRRSIKNPNGEWFECSVDDVKAAVIALRSREINEENRSLDFAMRPEQVAAVEKTAAYFTSFKQENVNKAPHFLWNAKMRFGKTFASYQLAKSMGWSRVLVLTFKPGVQGAWEDDLKGHIDFEG
;
A
#
# COMPACT_ATOMS: atom_id res chain seq x y z
N MET A 1 -43.31 5.92 14.24
CA MET A 1 -41.94 5.98 14.81
C MET A 1 -41.22 4.72 14.45
N SER A 2 -40.41 4.74 13.39
CA SER A 2 -39.54 3.61 13.02
C SER A 2 -38.41 3.56 14.04
N LYS A 3 -38.37 2.50 14.85
CA LYS A 3 -37.20 2.21 15.68
C LYS A 3 -36.07 1.84 14.71
N GLU A 4 -35.06 2.70 14.60
CA GLU A 4 -33.79 2.30 13.99
C GLU A 4 -33.24 1.10 14.75
N PHE A 5 -33.15 -0.03 14.09
CA PHE A 5 -32.75 -1.30 14.69
C PHE A 5 -31.23 -1.38 14.93
N PHE A 6 -30.49 -0.51 14.30
CA PHE A 6 -29.04 -0.40 14.47
C PHE A 6 -28.68 0.98 15.01
N PRO A 7 -27.81 1.08 16.03
CA PRO A 7 -27.28 2.37 16.44
C PRO A 7 -26.57 3.04 15.26
N PRO A 8 -26.64 4.39 15.13
CA PRO A 8 -25.91 5.10 14.12
C PRO A 8 -24.43 4.70 14.22
N ARG A 9 -23.78 4.42 13.06
CA ARG A 9 -22.35 4.20 13.02
C ARG A 9 -21.67 5.45 13.60
N PRO A 10 -20.76 5.29 14.59
CA PRO A 10 -19.95 6.44 14.99
C PRO A 10 -19.25 6.99 13.75
N ASP A 11 -19.23 8.31 13.61
CA ASP A 11 -18.50 9.00 12.55
C ASP A 11 -17.03 8.60 12.63
N ALA A 12 -16.64 7.63 11.81
CA ALA A 12 -15.26 7.20 11.75
C ALA A 12 -14.47 8.32 11.08
N ARG A 13 -13.63 9.00 11.84
CA ARG A 13 -12.67 9.98 11.32
C ARG A 13 -11.35 9.28 11.06
N PRO A 14 -11.05 8.91 9.80
CA PRO A 14 -9.76 8.32 9.49
C PRO A 14 -8.65 9.36 9.68
N LEU A 15 -7.66 9.04 10.49
CA LEU A 15 -6.56 9.93 10.86
C LEU A 15 -5.21 9.24 10.64
N ILE A 16 -4.24 9.97 10.11
CA ILE A 16 -2.81 9.64 10.22
C ILE A 16 -2.28 10.38 11.44
N TYR A 17 -1.52 9.70 12.25
CA TYR A 17 -0.83 10.29 13.38
C TYR A 17 0.65 9.98 13.35
N ALA A 18 1.45 10.87 13.94
CA ALA A 18 2.87 10.63 14.20
C ALA A 18 3.20 11.04 15.63
N TYR A 19 3.97 10.19 16.32
CA TYR A 19 4.46 10.47 17.64
C TYR A 19 5.90 9.99 17.83
N GLU A 20 6.60 10.59 18.79
CA GLU A 20 7.88 10.11 19.30
C GLU A 20 7.71 9.37 20.63
N ASP A 21 8.50 8.33 20.84
CA ASP A 21 8.71 7.73 22.15
C ASP A 21 9.83 8.50 22.88
N THR A 22 9.62 8.87 24.14
CA THR A 22 10.59 9.65 24.92
C THR A 22 11.79 8.83 25.41
N HIS A 23 11.78 7.50 25.19
CA HIS A 23 12.90 6.65 25.55
C HIS A 23 14.11 6.91 24.64
N PRO A 24 15.35 7.08 25.17
CA PRO A 24 16.52 7.43 24.38
C PRO A 24 16.80 6.53 23.16
N GLN A 25 16.39 5.27 23.22
CA GLN A 25 16.51 4.30 22.12
C GLN A 25 15.76 4.73 20.85
N TYR A 26 14.70 5.53 20.98
CA TYR A 26 13.87 6.00 19.86
C TYR A 26 14.15 7.44 19.46
N GLN A 27 15.22 8.03 19.99
CA GLN A 27 15.57 9.41 19.68
C GLN A 27 15.75 9.63 18.16
N GLY A 28 15.08 10.63 17.62
CA GLY A 28 15.09 10.96 16.19
C GLY A 28 14.19 10.09 15.33
N LEU A 29 13.38 9.22 15.94
CA LEU A 29 12.41 8.38 15.24
C LEU A 29 10.99 8.87 15.50
N LEU A 30 10.17 8.88 14.46
CA LEU A 30 8.73 9.05 14.56
C LEU A 30 8.02 7.73 14.22
N LYS A 31 7.08 7.35 15.06
CA LYS A 31 6.14 6.28 14.73
C LYS A 31 4.93 6.87 14.03
N ILE A 32 4.61 6.31 12.86
CA ILE A 32 3.53 6.78 12.01
C ILE A 32 2.46 5.69 11.91
N GLY A 33 1.23 6.03 12.26
CA GLY A 33 0.14 5.08 12.26
C GLY A 33 -1.18 5.68 11.76
N TYR A 34 -2.17 4.80 11.64
CA TYR A 34 -3.52 5.10 11.21
C TYR A 34 -4.53 4.74 12.31
N THR A 35 -5.56 5.55 12.44
CA THR A 35 -6.68 5.26 13.36
C THR A 35 -7.99 5.82 12.82
N THR A 36 -9.09 5.22 13.26
CA THR A 36 -10.46 5.74 13.07
C THR A 36 -11.10 6.22 14.36
N VAL A 37 -10.33 6.17 15.45
CA VAL A 37 -10.70 6.67 16.78
C VAL A 37 -9.76 7.78 17.19
N ASP A 38 -10.01 8.38 18.33
CA ASP A 38 -9.16 9.42 18.92
C ASP A 38 -7.69 8.98 19.03
N VAL A 39 -6.77 9.85 18.55
CA VAL A 39 -5.34 9.57 18.49
C VAL A 39 -4.73 9.38 19.87
N GLN A 40 -5.14 10.19 20.87
CA GLN A 40 -4.66 10.08 22.24
C GLN A 40 -4.95 8.69 22.81
N SER A 41 -6.21 8.26 22.67
CA SER A 41 -6.64 6.92 23.10
C SER A 41 -5.90 5.82 22.36
N ARG A 42 -5.68 5.99 21.04
CA ARG A 42 -4.97 4.99 20.21
C ARG A 42 -3.52 4.84 20.61
N VAL A 43 -2.80 5.95 20.83
CA VAL A 43 -1.39 5.92 21.25
C VAL A 43 -1.28 5.39 22.67
N ALA A 44 -2.15 5.83 23.60
CA ALA A 44 -2.14 5.34 24.98
C ALA A 44 -2.31 3.81 25.09
N GLN A 45 -3.09 3.19 24.22
CA GLN A 45 -3.24 1.72 24.16
C GLN A 45 -1.93 0.97 23.86
N GLN A 46 -0.94 1.64 23.27
CA GLN A 46 0.37 1.04 22.98
C GLN A 46 1.29 1.04 24.22
N TYR A 47 0.90 1.78 25.26
CA TYR A 47 1.60 1.89 26.53
C TYR A 47 0.70 1.41 27.68
N PRO A 48 0.44 0.10 27.79
CA PRO A 48 -0.54 -0.44 28.75
C PRO A 48 -0.14 -0.25 30.21
N VAL A 49 1.15 0.02 30.47
CA VAL A 49 1.68 0.29 31.80
C VAL A 49 2.23 1.72 31.83
N LEU A 50 1.43 2.64 32.37
CA LEU A 50 1.86 4.00 32.62
C LEU A 50 2.73 4.02 33.89
N ARG A 51 3.90 4.63 33.80
CA ARG A 51 4.75 4.92 34.95
C ARG A 51 4.33 6.26 35.57
N PRO A 52 4.44 6.44 36.88
CA PRO A 52 4.29 7.77 37.49
C PRO A 52 5.28 8.76 36.88
N GLY A 53 4.81 9.91 36.44
CA GLY A 53 5.64 10.94 35.82
C GLY A 53 5.10 11.38 34.47
N GLU A 54 6.01 11.80 33.57
CA GLU A 54 5.65 12.23 32.22
C GLU A 54 5.21 11.06 31.35
N LEU A 55 4.35 11.36 30.36
CA LEU A 55 3.95 10.38 29.35
C LEU A 55 5.16 9.89 28.57
N PRO A 56 5.25 8.59 28.28
CA PRO A 56 6.40 8.02 27.55
C PRO A 56 6.38 8.34 26.06
N TYR A 57 5.49 9.20 25.60
CA TYR A 57 5.35 9.60 24.21
C TYR A 57 4.88 11.05 24.06
N ARG A 58 5.16 11.63 22.88
CA ARG A 58 4.64 12.94 22.46
C ARG A 58 4.03 12.82 21.07
N ILE A 59 2.75 13.17 20.95
CA ILE A 59 2.06 13.21 19.66
C ILE A 59 2.43 14.53 18.98
N HIS A 60 2.96 14.45 17.76
CA HIS A 60 3.39 15.59 16.96
C HIS A 60 2.47 15.91 15.79
N LEU A 61 1.75 14.91 15.29
CA LEU A 61 0.89 15.05 14.13
C LEU A 61 -0.40 14.28 14.32
N GLU A 62 -1.49 14.93 13.91
CA GLU A 62 -2.81 14.36 13.73
C GLU A 62 -3.43 15.01 12.50
N GLU A 63 -3.62 14.24 11.42
CA GLU A 63 -4.10 14.74 10.14
C GLU A 63 -5.17 13.82 9.55
N ALA A 64 -6.18 14.42 8.91
CA ALA A 64 -7.22 13.63 8.22
C ALA A 64 -6.63 12.76 7.12
N ALA A 65 -6.92 11.46 7.17
CA ALA A 65 -6.50 10.45 6.19
C ALA A 65 -7.50 10.36 5.03
N MET A 66 -7.93 11.49 4.52
CA MET A 66 -8.92 11.60 3.45
C MET A 66 -8.35 12.42 2.29
N ARG A 67 -8.52 11.91 1.08
CA ARG A 67 -8.13 12.60 -0.16
C ARG A 67 -9.16 13.65 -0.55
N ASN A 68 -8.77 14.53 -1.46
CA ASN A 68 -9.66 15.58 -1.99
C ASN A 68 -10.90 15.02 -2.71
N ASP A 69 -10.85 13.78 -3.17
CA ASP A 69 -11.98 13.07 -3.79
C ASP A 69 -12.85 12.30 -2.80
N GLY A 70 -12.58 12.42 -1.49
CA GLY A 70 -13.32 11.75 -0.43
C GLY A 70 -12.89 10.30 -0.16
N THR A 71 -11.93 9.73 -0.90
CA THR A 71 -11.40 8.41 -0.61
C THR A 71 -10.43 8.46 0.57
N VAL A 72 -10.32 7.34 1.30
CA VAL A 72 -9.43 7.21 2.46
C VAL A 72 -8.09 6.62 2.03
N PHE A 73 -7.00 7.06 2.67
CA PHE A 73 -5.69 6.43 2.59
C PHE A 73 -5.22 5.99 3.99
N THR A 74 -4.23 5.12 4.05
CA THR A 74 -3.75 4.54 5.30
C THR A 74 -2.29 4.89 5.56
N ASP A 75 -1.80 4.56 6.76
CA ASP A 75 -0.38 4.65 7.12
C ASP A 75 0.53 3.87 6.17
N HIS A 76 0.08 2.75 5.62
CA HIS A 76 0.86 2.00 4.63
C HIS A 76 1.23 2.82 3.41
N GLU A 77 0.34 3.71 2.95
CA GLU A 77 0.61 4.60 1.82
C GLU A 77 1.59 5.71 2.21
N VAL A 78 1.45 6.26 3.44
CA VAL A 78 2.42 7.20 4.01
C VAL A 78 3.80 6.56 4.14
N HIS A 79 3.88 5.36 4.69
CA HIS A 79 5.14 4.60 4.81
C HIS A 79 5.79 4.36 3.44
N ARG A 80 4.99 4.01 2.44
CA ARG A 80 5.46 3.83 1.07
C ARG A 80 6.02 5.12 0.49
N PHE A 81 5.32 6.23 0.68
CA PHE A 81 5.78 7.55 0.23
C PHE A 81 7.13 7.94 0.86
N LEU A 82 7.27 7.75 2.17
CA LEU A 82 8.52 8.05 2.89
C LEU A 82 9.68 7.17 2.43
N ARG A 83 9.44 5.87 2.23
CA ARG A 83 10.45 4.95 1.70
C ARG A 83 10.89 5.32 0.28
N ARG A 84 9.97 5.76 -0.59
CA ARG A 84 10.28 6.24 -1.94
C ARG A 84 11.19 7.47 -1.92
N ARG A 85 11.12 8.28 -0.88
CA ARG A 85 12.02 9.42 -0.65
C ARG A 85 13.33 9.03 0.04
N SER A 86 13.62 7.73 0.11
CA SER A 86 14.83 7.20 0.77
C SER A 86 14.92 7.54 2.25
N ILE A 87 13.81 7.83 2.89
CA ILE A 87 13.74 8.05 4.33
C ILE A 87 13.90 6.70 5.02
N LYS A 88 14.88 6.65 5.93
CA LYS A 88 15.28 5.44 6.61
C LYS A 88 14.17 4.91 7.52
N ASN A 89 13.86 3.62 7.37
CA ASN A 89 12.85 2.91 8.16
C ASN A 89 13.52 1.76 8.92
N PRO A 90 13.99 2.00 10.14
CA PRO A 90 14.72 1.00 10.91
C PRO A 90 13.87 -0.21 11.26
N ASN A 91 12.58 0.00 11.57
CA ASN A 91 11.68 -1.08 11.95
C ASN A 91 10.20 -0.70 11.80
N GLY A 92 9.45 -1.48 11.03
CA GLY A 92 7.99 -1.41 10.94
C GLY A 92 7.44 -0.01 10.63
N GLU A 93 6.78 0.58 11.63
CA GLU A 93 6.12 1.89 11.56
C GLU A 93 7.01 3.05 12.01
N TRP A 94 8.29 2.79 12.34
CA TRP A 94 9.27 3.78 12.82
C TRP A 94 10.12 4.31 11.68
N PHE A 95 10.22 5.64 11.57
CA PHE A 95 10.96 6.32 10.51
C PHE A 95 11.91 7.38 11.11
N GLU A 96 13.12 7.47 10.56
CA GLU A 96 14.08 8.52 10.87
C GLU A 96 13.73 9.75 10.01
N CYS A 97 12.73 10.51 10.46
CA CYS A 97 12.17 11.63 9.71
C CYS A 97 11.70 12.77 10.64
N SER A 98 11.47 13.92 10.03
CA SER A 98 10.82 15.06 10.69
C SER A 98 9.30 15.00 10.59
N VAL A 99 8.62 15.78 11.41
CA VAL A 99 7.15 15.98 11.31
C VAL A 99 6.77 16.56 9.95
N ASP A 100 7.63 17.41 9.37
CA ASP A 100 7.37 18.03 8.08
C ASP A 100 7.46 17.02 6.91
N ASP A 101 8.29 16.00 7.03
CA ASP A 101 8.32 14.89 6.06
C ASP A 101 6.99 14.12 6.05
N VAL A 102 6.43 13.87 7.25
CA VAL A 102 5.14 13.20 7.38
C VAL A 102 4.00 14.07 6.85
N LYS A 103 4.02 15.39 7.13
CA LYS A 103 3.06 16.35 6.57
C LYS A 103 3.13 16.38 5.05
N ALA A 104 4.34 16.44 4.49
CA ALA A 104 4.54 16.41 3.04
C ALA A 104 3.96 15.14 2.40
N ALA A 105 4.16 13.99 3.05
CA ALA A 105 3.56 12.73 2.61
C ALA A 105 2.03 12.78 2.64
N VAL A 106 1.43 13.27 3.71
CA VAL A 106 -0.03 13.41 3.85
C VAL A 106 -0.60 14.36 2.79
N ILE A 107 0.05 15.50 2.55
CA ILE A 107 -0.38 16.48 1.53
C ILE A 107 -0.33 15.85 0.13
N ALA A 108 0.77 15.18 -0.22
CA ALA A 108 0.93 14.53 -1.52
C ALA A 108 -0.12 13.43 -1.75
N LEU A 109 -0.41 12.63 -0.72
CA LEU A 109 -1.44 11.60 -0.79
C LEU A 109 -2.86 12.18 -0.88
N ARG A 110 -3.10 13.32 -0.22
CA ARG A 110 -4.38 14.02 -0.22
C ARG A 110 -4.72 14.61 -1.59
N SER A 111 -3.72 15.20 -2.27
CA SER A 111 -3.87 15.78 -3.61
C SER A 111 -3.70 14.77 -4.75
N ARG A 112 -3.29 13.55 -4.45
CA ARG A 112 -2.79 12.56 -5.44
C ARG A 112 -1.65 13.10 -6.31
N GLU A 113 -0.97 14.14 -5.89
CA GLU A 113 0.28 14.63 -6.50
C GLU A 113 1.47 13.70 -6.18
N ILE A 114 1.26 12.42 -6.31
CA ILE A 114 2.36 11.49 -6.44
C ILE A 114 2.82 11.70 -7.88
N ASN A 115 3.96 12.38 -8.05
CA ASN A 115 4.61 12.46 -9.35
C ASN A 115 4.73 11.04 -9.87
N GLU A 116 3.99 10.72 -10.93
CA GLU A 116 3.99 9.41 -11.57
C GLU A 116 5.38 9.07 -12.14
N GLU A 117 6.28 10.05 -12.22
CA GLU A 117 7.64 9.92 -12.72
C GLU A 117 8.61 9.15 -11.78
N ASN A 118 8.26 8.85 -10.55
CA ASN A 118 9.13 8.14 -9.62
C ASN A 118 8.73 6.67 -9.45
N ARG A 119 8.75 5.91 -10.55
CA ARG A 119 8.76 4.45 -10.48
C ARG A 119 10.12 4.01 -9.92
N SER A 120 10.13 3.47 -8.72
CA SER A 120 11.35 3.13 -7.98
C SER A 120 11.58 1.63 -7.82
N LEU A 121 10.62 0.78 -8.23
CA LEU A 121 10.75 -0.66 -8.15
C LEU A 121 11.37 -1.18 -9.45
N ASP A 122 12.59 -1.71 -9.35
CA ASP A 122 13.41 -2.19 -10.47
C ASP A 122 13.80 -3.69 -10.34
N PHE A 123 13.16 -4.41 -9.43
CA PHE A 123 13.49 -5.81 -9.20
C PHE A 123 13.10 -6.70 -10.39
N ALA A 124 14.01 -7.61 -10.78
CA ALA A 124 13.75 -8.60 -11.81
C ALA A 124 12.79 -9.69 -11.35
N MET A 125 12.15 -10.36 -12.33
CA MET A 125 11.40 -11.58 -12.06
C MET A 125 12.28 -12.66 -11.44
N ARG A 126 11.77 -13.37 -10.44
CA ARG A 126 12.40 -14.57 -9.90
C ARG A 126 12.31 -15.71 -10.92
N PRO A 127 13.23 -16.71 -10.89
CA PRO A 127 13.25 -17.80 -11.86
C PRO A 127 11.91 -18.52 -12.04
N GLU A 128 11.18 -18.74 -10.94
CA GLU A 128 9.87 -19.39 -10.98
C GLU A 128 8.78 -18.50 -11.62
N GLN A 129 8.92 -17.18 -11.55
CA GLN A 129 8.02 -16.22 -12.23
C GLN A 129 8.33 -16.19 -13.73
N VAL A 130 9.61 -16.13 -14.10
CA VAL A 130 10.06 -16.23 -15.51
C VAL A 130 9.50 -17.48 -16.16
N ALA A 131 9.72 -18.63 -15.55
CA ALA A 131 9.24 -19.91 -16.08
C ALA A 131 7.71 -19.95 -16.26
N ALA A 132 6.96 -19.38 -15.32
CA ALA A 132 5.49 -19.31 -15.41
C ALA A 132 5.03 -18.38 -16.54
N VAL A 133 5.64 -17.22 -16.68
CA VAL A 133 5.34 -16.24 -17.73
C VAL A 133 5.67 -16.81 -19.10
N GLU A 134 6.87 -17.32 -19.31
CA GLU A 134 7.31 -17.91 -20.59
C GLU A 134 6.42 -19.09 -21.02
N LYS A 135 6.14 -20.02 -20.10
CA LYS A 135 5.26 -21.16 -20.37
C LYS A 135 3.85 -20.71 -20.77
N THR A 136 3.31 -19.70 -20.10
CA THR A 136 1.97 -19.20 -20.41
C THR A 136 1.95 -18.46 -21.75
N ALA A 137 2.94 -17.62 -22.01
CA ALA A 137 3.08 -16.88 -23.26
C ALA A 137 3.22 -17.84 -24.46
N ALA A 138 4.07 -18.84 -24.34
CA ALA A 138 4.26 -19.87 -25.37
C ALA A 138 2.95 -20.61 -25.66
N TYR A 139 2.24 -21.05 -24.60
CA TYR A 139 0.95 -21.72 -24.75
C TYR A 139 -0.08 -20.79 -25.44
N PHE A 140 -0.20 -19.54 -25.05
CA PHE A 140 -1.15 -18.60 -25.64
C PHE A 140 -0.86 -18.36 -27.11
N THR A 141 0.41 -18.22 -27.47
CA THR A 141 0.85 -18.02 -28.84
C THR A 141 0.51 -19.23 -29.72
N SER A 142 0.89 -20.43 -29.29
CA SER A 142 0.61 -21.68 -30.02
C SER A 142 -0.89 -21.93 -30.15
N PHE A 143 -1.64 -21.75 -29.05
CA PHE A 143 -3.09 -21.98 -29.07
C PHE A 143 -3.82 -21.07 -30.04
N LYS A 144 -3.42 -19.79 -30.13
CA LYS A 144 -4.02 -18.83 -31.07
C LYS A 144 -3.72 -19.16 -32.53
N GLN A 145 -2.54 -19.74 -32.83
CA GLN A 145 -2.22 -20.19 -34.18
C GLN A 145 -3.11 -21.35 -34.63
N GLU A 146 -3.42 -22.26 -33.71
CA GLU A 146 -4.24 -23.45 -34.01
C GLU A 146 -5.75 -23.17 -33.90
N ASN A 147 -6.17 -22.18 -33.11
CA ASN A 147 -7.56 -21.92 -32.74
C ASN A 147 -7.92 -20.44 -32.84
N VAL A 148 -8.07 -19.94 -34.05
CA VAL A 148 -8.30 -18.51 -34.36
C VAL A 148 -9.52 -17.92 -33.60
N ASN A 149 -10.57 -18.68 -33.40
CA ASN A 149 -11.84 -18.23 -32.82
C ASN A 149 -12.03 -18.62 -31.33
N LYS A 150 -11.02 -19.17 -30.68
CA LYS A 150 -11.12 -19.59 -29.28
C LYS A 150 -10.15 -18.77 -28.42
N ALA A 151 -10.56 -18.49 -27.17
CA ALA A 151 -9.71 -17.88 -26.17
C ALA A 151 -8.89 -18.95 -25.45
N PRO A 152 -7.57 -18.78 -25.29
CA PRO A 152 -6.77 -19.67 -24.46
C PRO A 152 -7.08 -19.48 -22.98
N HIS A 153 -7.02 -20.54 -22.20
CA HIS A 153 -7.17 -20.51 -20.75
C HIS A 153 -5.95 -21.15 -20.10
N PHE A 154 -5.42 -20.51 -19.08
CA PHE A 154 -4.28 -21.04 -18.32
C PHE A 154 -4.48 -20.83 -16.83
N LEU A 155 -4.14 -21.81 -16.02
CA LEU A 155 -4.24 -21.76 -14.56
C LEU A 155 -2.86 -21.76 -13.92
N TRP A 156 -2.57 -20.71 -13.15
CA TRP A 156 -1.41 -20.72 -12.26
C TRP A 156 -1.78 -21.24 -10.87
N ASN A 157 -1.29 -22.41 -10.52
CA ASN A 157 -1.33 -22.90 -9.14
C ASN A 157 -0.14 -22.33 -8.37
N ALA A 158 -0.23 -21.05 -8.00
CA ALA A 158 0.86 -20.31 -7.39
C ALA A 158 0.68 -20.19 -5.87
N LYS A 159 1.73 -20.53 -5.12
CA LYS A 159 1.78 -20.41 -3.66
C LYS A 159 1.64 -18.95 -3.20
N MET A 160 1.36 -18.75 -1.92
CA MET A 160 1.45 -17.41 -1.30
C MET A 160 2.87 -16.85 -1.52
N ARG A 161 2.95 -15.51 -1.66
CA ARG A 161 4.21 -14.77 -1.91
C ARG A 161 4.92 -15.10 -3.24
N PHE A 162 4.25 -15.79 -4.15
CA PHE A 162 4.77 -15.98 -5.52
C PHE A 162 4.95 -14.64 -6.27
N GLY A 163 4.19 -13.59 -5.92
CA GLY A 163 4.15 -12.32 -6.67
C GLY A 163 3.30 -12.44 -7.94
N LYS A 164 2.09 -13.00 -7.79
CA LYS A 164 1.15 -13.22 -8.90
C LYS A 164 0.83 -11.97 -9.68
N THR A 165 0.63 -10.85 -8.99
CA THR A 165 0.32 -9.54 -9.58
C THR A 165 1.42 -9.11 -10.54
N PHE A 166 2.65 -9.04 -10.06
CA PHE A 166 3.82 -8.66 -10.85
C PHE A 166 4.03 -9.61 -12.06
N ALA A 167 3.98 -10.92 -11.84
CA ALA A 167 4.13 -11.90 -12.92
C ALA A 167 3.00 -11.79 -13.97
N SER A 168 1.77 -11.43 -13.56
CA SER A 168 0.66 -11.21 -14.51
C SER A 168 0.89 -9.98 -15.37
N TYR A 169 1.42 -8.88 -14.82
CA TYR A 169 1.77 -7.71 -15.60
C TYR A 169 2.97 -7.97 -16.52
N GLN A 170 3.95 -8.74 -16.08
CA GLN A 170 5.07 -9.17 -16.94
C GLN A 170 4.59 -10.04 -18.11
N LEU A 171 3.60 -10.91 -17.89
CA LEU A 171 2.96 -11.66 -18.97
C LEU A 171 2.25 -10.70 -19.94
N ALA A 172 1.48 -9.75 -19.44
CA ALA A 172 0.79 -8.76 -20.27
C ALA A 172 1.77 -7.96 -21.12
N LYS A 173 2.88 -7.51 -20.53
CA LYS A 173 4.00 -6.83 -21.22
C LYS A 173 4.59 -7.70 -22.31
N SER A 174 4.93 -8.96 -22.00
CA SER A 174 5.54 -9.90 -22.97
C SER A 174 4.60 -10.23 -24.15
N MET A 175 3.29 -10.21 -23.91
CA MET A 175 2.26 -10.46 -24.91
C MET A 175 1.82 -9.20 -25.68
N GLY A 176 2.31 -8.03 -25.30
CA GLY A 176 1.91 -6.74 -25.88
C GLY A 176 0.46 -6.35 -25.66
N TRP A 177 -0.13 -6.77 -24.52
CA TRP A 177 -1.51 -6.43 -24.21
C TRP A 177 -1.64 -5.02 -23.67
N SER A 178 -2.47 -4.22 -24.32
CA SER A 178 -2.77 -2.84 -23.88
C SER A 178 -3.96 -2.74 -22.92
N ARG A 179 -4.74 -3.82 -22.78
CA ARG A 179 -5.92 -3.85 -21.89
C ARG A 179 -5.97 -5.16 -21.13
N VAL A 180 -5.98 -5.08 -19.80
CA VAL A 180 -6.05 -6.22 -18.89
C VAL A 180 -7.20 -6.00 -17.92
N LEU A 181 -8.14 -6.95 -17.84
CA LEU A 181 -9.22 -6.95 -16.86
C LEU A 181 -8.85 -7.89 -15.71
N VAL A 182 -8.75 -7.36 -14.51
CA VAL A 182 -8.50 -8.13 -13.28
C VAL A 182 -9.80 -8.29 -12.51
N LEU A 183 -10.23 -9.53 -12.30
CA LEU A 183 -11.38 -9.85 -11.47
C LEU A 183 -10.92 -10.48 -10.16
N THR A 184 -11.33 -9.91 -9.03
CA THR A 184 -11.04 -10.41 -7.70
C THR A 184 -12.26 -10.31 -6.80
N PHE A 185 -12.42 -11.28 -5.90
CA PHE A 185 -13.51 -11.26 -4.93
C PHE A 185 -13.14 -10.56 -3.61
N LYS A 186 -11.86 -10.19 -3.42
CA LYS A 186 -11.38 -9.49 -2.23
C LYS A 186 -11.11 -8.01 -2.54
N PRO A 187 -11.95 -7.08 -2.08
CA PRO A 187 -11.75 -5.64 -2.31
C PRO A 187 -10.38 -5.15 -1.83
N GLY A 188 -9.85 -5.71 -0.73
CA GLY A 188 -8.57 -5.31 -0.15
C GLY A 188 -7.32 -5.62 -0.98
N VAL A 189 -7.44 -6.33 -2.11
CA VAL A 189 -6.30 -6.56 -3.01
C VAL A 189 -6.27 -5.61 -4.21
N GLN A 190 -7.30 -4.79 -4.40
CA GLN A 190 -7.36 -3.83 -5.50
C GLN A 190 -6.15 -2.88 -5.45
N GLY A 191 -5.86 -2.31 -4.29
CA GLY A 191 -4.71 -1.42 -4.10
C GLY A 191 -3.37 -2.08 -4.45
N ALA A 192 -3.20 -3.37 -4.11
CA ALA A 192 -1.96 -4.09 -4.42
C ALA A 192 -1.73 -4.25 -5.93
N TRP A 193 -2.78 -4.45 -6.73
CA TRP A 193 -2.68 -4.50 -8.19
C TRP A 193 -2.31 -3.15 -8.78
N GLU A 194 -2.94 -2.09 -8.32
CA GLU A 194 -2.64 -0.72 -8.76
C GLU A 194 -1.22 -0.28 -8.36
N ASP A 195 -0.80 -0.63 -7.15
CA ASP A 195 0.52 -0.31 -6.63
C ASP A 195 1.65 -0.98 -7.41
N ASP A 196 1.52 -2.28 -7.71
CA ASP A 196 2.51 -3.01 -8.50
C ASP A 196 2.62 -2.41 -9.92
N LEU A 197 1.47 -2.06 -10.53
CA LEU A 197 1.44 -1.45 -11.86
C LEU A 197 2.11 -0.08 -11.90
N LYS A 198 1.82 0.77 -10.90
CA LYS A 198 2.33 2.14 -10.84
C LYS A 198 3.73 2.26 -10.24
N GLY A 199 4.15 1.26 -9.48
CA GLY A 199 5.42 1.28 -8.75
C GLY A 199 6.61 0.75 -9.53
N HIS A 200 6.42 -0.11 -10.52
CA HIS A 200 7.52 -0.80 -11.20
C HIS A 200 7.88 -0.14 -12.53
N ILE A 201 9.19 0.00 -12.80
CA ILE A 201 9.72 0.64 -14.01
C ILE A 201 9.33 -0.10 -15.30
N ASP A 202 9.09 -1.40 -15.23
CA ASP A 202 8.75 -2.22 -16.40
C ASP A 202 7.38 -1.90 -17.03
N PHE A 203 6.50 -1.19 -16.29
CA PHE A 203 5.11 -0.96 -16.71
C PHE A 203 4.84 0.50 -17.09
N GLU A 204 5.86 1.21 -17.52
CA GLU A 204 5.76 2.54 -18.15
C GLU A 204 5.12 2.42 -19.55
N GLY A 205 4.00 3.12 -19.77
CA GLY A 205 3.31 3.09 -21.05
C GLY A 205 1.91 3.67 -20.96
#